data_fdc2da897e99190d1a5264c2847c6ddc
#
_entry.id   fdc2da897e99190d1a5264c2847c6ddc
#
_cell.length_a   1.000
_cell.length_b   1.000
_cell.length_c   1.000
_cell.angle_alpha   90.00
_cell.angle_beta   90.00
_cell.angle_gamma   90.00
#
_symmetry.space_group_name_H-M   'P 1'
#
loop_
_entity.id
_entity.type
_entity.pdbx_description
1 polymer ?
#
loop_
_entity_poly.entity_id
_entity_poly.type
_entity_poly.pdbx_seq_one_letter_code
_entity_poly.pdbx_strand_id
1 'polypeptide(L)'
;MRYWYDTEFIENGETIDLISIGIVAEDGREYYAVSREFNPKKASDWVKENVLAHLPLRDVNPAEVSPRIWEESKAWKTRAEIMKGVFHFCSVEEYGKPEFWGYYSAYDHVALCQLFGTMMDLPKGWPFYTRDIKQWCDALGNPKLPEQGKDEHHALADARWNRQAWEFLQGYQVT
;
A
#
# COMPACT_ATOMS: atom_id res chain seq x y z
N MET A 1 11.71 2.21 -12.44
CA MET A 1 11.65 1.45 -11.15
C MET A 1 10.25 0.95 -10.93
N ARG A 2 10.07 -0.35 -10.64
CA ARG A 2 8.78 -0.92 -10.27
C ARG A 2 8.54 -0.80 -8.78
N TYR A 3 7.26 -0.58 -8.44
CA TYR A 3 6.77 -0.53 -7.07
C TYR A 3 5.51 -1.36 -6.98
N TRP A 4 5.46 -2.30 -6.05
CA TRP A 4 4.26 -3.03 -5.67
C TRP A 4 3.71 -2.40 -4.41
N TYR A 5 2.44 -2.07 -4.41
CA TYR A 5 1.83 -1.34 -3.32
C TYR A 5 0.43 -1.85 -3.01
N ASP A 6 0.01 -1.56 -1.81
CA ASP A 6 -1.32 -1.83 -1.30
C ASP A 6 -1.72 -0.77 -0.30
N THR A 7 -3.03 -0.54 -0.13
CA THR A 7 -3.57 0.40 0.85
C THR A 7 -4.73 -0.23 1.62
N GLU A 8 -4.75 0.03 2.91
CA GLU A 8 -5.95 -0.20 3.71
C GLU A 8 -6.72 1.10 3.83
N PHE A 9 -8.04 1.05 3.71
CA PHE A 9 -8.88 2.23 3.70
C PHE A 9 -10.28 1.96 4.28
N ILE A 10 -10.96 3.05 4.64
CA ILE A 10 -12.39 3.03 4.94
C ILE A 10 -13.11 3.60 3.72
N GLU A 11 -14.04 2.83 3.14
CA GLU A 11 -14.85 3.32 2.04
C GLU A 11 -16.34 3.30 2.43
N ASN A 12 -17.13 4.19 1.86
CA ASN A 12 -18.55 4.36 2.15
C ASN A 12 -19.40 4.57 0.89
N GLY A 13 -18.86 4.28 -0.29
CA GLY A 13 -19.50 4.52 -1.59
C GLY A 13 -19.33 5.94 -2.14
N GLU A 14 -18.80 6.88 -1.34
CA GLU A 14 -18.56 8.27 -1.75
C GLU A 14 -17.10 8.66 -1.61
N THR A 15 -16.43 8.18 -0.57
CA THR A 15 -15.04 8.54 -0.24
C THR A 15 -14.22 7.32 0.12
N ILE A 16 -12.92 7.40 -0.15
CA ILE A 16 -11.90 6.45 0.28
C ILE A 16 -11.01 7.18 1.30
N ASP A 17 -10.99 6.70 2.56
CA ASP A 17 -10.26 7.31 3.66
C ASP A 17 -9.08 6.42 4.03
N LEU A 18 -7.86 6.83 3.68
CA LEU A 18 -6.63 6.05 3.83
C LEU A 18 -6.35 5.72 5.31
N ILE A 19 -6.24 4.44 5.63
CA ILE A 19 -5.76 3.91 6.92
C ILE A 19 -4.24 3.72 6.86
N SER A 20 -3.75 2.92 5.93
CA SER A 20 -2.31 2.63 5.79
C SER A 20 -1.91 2.41 4.34
N ILE A 21 -0.61 2.55 4.07
CA ILE A 21 -0.01 2.28 2.77
C ILE A 21 1.27 1.47 2.96
N GLY A 22 1.41 0.42 2.16
CA GLY A 22 2.62 -0.38 2.02
C GLY A 22 3.16 -0.30 0.61
N ILE A 23 4.47 -0.16 0.45
CA ILE A 23 5.13 -0.12 -0.86
C ILE A 23 6.42 -0.96 -0.79
N VAL A 24 6.61 -1.83 -1.76
CA VAL A 24 7.84 -2.58 -1.99
C VAL A 24 8.45 -2.15 -3.31
N ALA A 25 9.71 -1.72 -3.31
CA ALA A 25 10.42 -1.34 -4.51
C ALA A 25 11.15 -2.54 -5.14
N GLU A 26 11.46 -2.45 -6.43
CA GLU A 26 12.20 -3.46 -7.20
C GLU A 26 13.59 -3.76 -6.62
N ASP A 27 14.22 -2.76 -6.02
CA ASP A 27 15.53 -2.87 -5.35
C ASP A 27 15.47 -3.44 -3.92
N GLY A 28 14.28 -3.81 -3.44
CA GLY A 28 14.07 -4.44 -2.15
C GLY A 28 13.82 -3.46 -1.00
N ARG A 29 13.84 -2.14 -1.23
CA ARG A 29 13.41 -1.16 -0.22
C ARG A 29 11.91 -1.31 0.06
N GLU A 30 11.52 -0.98 1.28
CA GLU A 30 10.14 -1.05 1.73
C GLU A 30 9.73 0.26 2.41
N TYR A 31 8.47 0.63 2.25
CA TYR A 31 7.86 1.76 2.91
C TYR A 31 6.53 1.32 3.54
N TYR A 32 6.30 1.72 4.77
CA TYR A 32 5.04 1.51 5.47
C TYR A 32 4.67 2.74 6.29
N ALA A 33 3.42 3.14 6.22
CA ALA A 33 2.89 4.22 7.03
C ALA A 33 1.40 4.02 7.34
N VAL A 34 1.00 4.49 8.54
CA VAL A 34 -0.39 4.51 9.02
C VAL A 34 -0.80 5.97 9.19
N SER A 35 -1.94 6.35 8.64
CA SER A 35 -2.48 7.70 8.75
C SER A 35 -2.97 7.98 10.17
N ARG A 36 -2.62 9.16 10.73
CA ARG A 36 -3.19 9.65 11.99
C ARG A 36 -4.57 10.30 11.80
N GLU A 37 -5.03 10.44 10.54
CA GLU A 37 -6.12 11.35 10.18
C GLU A 37 -7.39 10.63 9.66
N PHE A 38 -7.40 9.30 9.57
CA PHE A 38 -8.63 8.58 9.27
C PHE A 38 -9.59 8.57 10.47
N ASN A 39 -10.89 8.42 10.19
CA ASN A 39 -11.91 8.36 11.25
C ASN A 39 -12.32 6.91 11.53
N PRO A 40 -11.81 6.26 12.60
CA PRO A 40 -12.11 4.86 12.91
C PRO A 40 -13.59 4.59 13.22
N LYS A 41 -14.37 5.62 13.56
CA LYS A 41 -15.81 5.48 13.79
C LYS A 41 -16.60 5.21 12.51
N LYS A 42 -16.02 5.52 11.34
CA LYS A 42 -16.63 5.24 10.04
C LYS A 42 -16.29 3.86 9.49
N ALA A 43 -15.37 3.15 10.13
CA ALA A 43 -14.99 1.80 9.73
C ALA A 43 -16.15 0.82 9.95
N SER A 44 -16.35 -0.08 8.98
CA SER A 44 -17.24 -1.25 9.15
C SER A 44 -16.69 -2.17 10.24
N ASP A 45 -17.52 -3.05 10.75
CA ASP A 45 -17.06 -4.01 11.77
C ASP A 45 -15.98 -4.93 11.20
N TRP A 46 -16.10 -5.31 9.93
CA TRP A 46 -15.08 -6.08 9.25
C TRP A 46 -13.72 -5.35 9.23
N VAL A 47 -13.69 -4.07 8.85
CA VAL A 47 -12.45 -3.26 8.85
C VAL A 47 -11.88 -3.11 10.26
N LYS A 48 -12.72 -2.96 11.27
CA LYS A 48 -12.28 -2.90 12.68
C LYS A 48 -11.56 -4.18 13.11
N GLU A 49 -12.14 -5.34 12.77
CA GLU A 49 -11.65 -6.65 13.18
C GLU A 49 -10.40 -7.08 12.37
N ASN A 50 -10.39 -6.84 11.06
CA ASN A 50 -9.36 -7.37 10.17
C ASN A 50 -8.24 -6.38 9.84
N VAL A 51 -8.46 -5.07 10.02
CA VAL A 51 -7.46 -4.04 9.73
C VAL A 51 -7.06 -3.29 11.00
N LEU A 52 -8.02 -2.60 11.67
CA LEU A 52 -7.68 -1.71 12.77
C LEU A 52 -7.11 -2.43 13.99
N ALA A 53 -7.56 -3.65 14.27
CA ALA A 53 -7.07 -4.47 15.38
C ALA A 53 -5.59 -4.88 15.22
N HIS A 54 -5.06 -4.83 14.00
CA HIS A 54 -3.71 -5.26 13.66
C HIS A 54 -2.73 -4.09 13.42
N LEU A 55 -3.21 -2.84 13.54
CA LEU A 55 -2.33 -1.68 13.42
C LEU A 55 -1.32 -1.61 14.58
N PRO A 56 -0.12 -1.05 14.34
CA PRO A 56 0.86 -0.83 15.41
C PRO A 56 0.27 0.03 16.52
N LEU A 57 0.75 -0.16 17.73
CA LEU A 57 0.36 0.69 18.86
C LEU A 57 0.70 2.15 18.57
N ARG A 58 -0.24 3.04 18.88
CA ARG A 58 -0.09 4.47 18.66
C ARG A 58 0.32 5.19 19.95
N ASP A 59 1.12 6.25 19.79
CA ASP A 59 1.49 7.18 20.87
C ASP A 59 2.07 6.50 22.12
N VAL A 60 2.92 5.49 21.90
CA VAL A 60 3.58 4.73 22.96
C VAL A 60 4.72 5.50 23.60
N ASN A 61 4.95 5.30 24.91
CA ASN A 61 6.14 5.79 25.59
C ASN A 61 7.30 4.81 25.37
N PRO A 62 8.42 5.22 24.76
CA PRO A 62 9.56 4.34 24.47
C PRO A 62 10.16 3.69 25.71
N ALA A 63 9.99 4.30 26.89
CA ALA A 63 10.47 3.73 28.16
C ALA A 63 9.60 2.59 28.70
N GLU A 64 8.37 2.42 28.14
CA GLU A 64 7.37 1.46 28.64
C GLU A 64 7.14 0.29 27.68
N VAL A 65 7.75 0.32 26.48
CA VAL A 65 7.55 -0.69 25.45
C VAL A 65 8.88 -1.31 25.01
N SER A 66 8.80 -2.46 24.33
CA SER A 66 9.99 -3.05 23.71
C SER A 66 10.50 -2.17 22.55
N PRO A 67 11.80 -2.25 22.21
CA PRO A 67 12.35 -1.52 21.05
C PRO A 67 11.59 -1.82 19.75
N ARG A 68 11.12 -3.04 19.56
CA ARG A 68 10.31 -3.43 18.40
C ARG A 68 9.00 -2.64 18.34
N ILE A 69 8.23 -2.61 19.42
CA ILE A 69 6.95 -1.87 19.48
C ILE A 69 7.19 -0.38 19.25
N TRP A 70 8.27 0.17 19.80
CA TRP A 70 8.65 1.56 19.54
C TRP A 70 8.93 1.82 18.06
N GLU A 71 9.71 0.97 17.39
CA GLU A 71 9.98 1.13 15.96
C GLU A 71 8.70 0.99 15.12
N GLU A 72 7.86 0.01 15.41
CA GLU A 72 6.57 -0.18 14.74
C GLU A 72 5.65 1.05 14.91
N SER A 73 5.63 1.68 16.08
CA SER A 73 4.81 2.87 16.36
C SER A 73 5.17 4.09 15.51
N LYS A 74 6.38 4.15 14.96
CA LYS A 74 6.83 5.22 14.05
C LYS A 74 6.13 5.19 12.69
N ALA A 75 5.38 4.13 12.38
CA ALA A 75 4.55 4.07 11.19
C ALA A 75 3.42 5.12 11.20
N TRP A 76 2.97 5.58 12.37
CA TRP A 76 1.92 6.59 12.48
C TRP A 76 2.41 7.97 12.06
N LYS A 77 1.81 8.50 10.99
CA LYS A 77 2.17 9.76 10.33
C LYS A 77 0.94 10.57 9.95
N THR A 78 1.09 11.87 9.82
CA THR A 78 0.09 12.71 9.16
C THR A 78 0.07 12.40 7.65
N ARG A 79 -1.02 12.70 6.96
CA ARG A 79 -1.10 12.53 5.51
C ARG A 79 -0.01 13.32 4.76
N ALA A 80 0.32 14.51 5.26
CA ALA A 80 1.41 15.31 4.71
C ALA A 80 2.78 14.63 4.85
N GLU A 81 3.04 13.95 5.97
CA GLU A 81 4.27 13.17 6.17
C GLU A 81 4.29 11.92 5.30
N ILE A 82 3.12 11.23 5.15
CA ILE A 82 2.98 10.08 4.25
C ILE A 82 3.25 10.53 2.81
N MET A 83 2.61 11.60 2.36
CA MET A 83 2.83 12.17 1.02
C MET A 83 4.32 12.44 0.74
N LYS A 84 4.99 13.13 1.67
CA LYS A 84 6.44 13.40 1.55
C LYS A 84 7.26 12.11 1.53
N GLY A 85 6.95 11.16 2.40
CA GLY A 85 7.64 9.87 2.46
C GLY A 85 7.49 9.08 1.17
N VAL A 86 6.27 8.96 0.64
CA VAL A 86 5.99 8.28 -0.63
C VAL A 86 6.66 9.00 -1.80
N PHE A 87 6.63 10.34 -1.83
CA PHE A 87 7.31 11.14 -2.86
C PHE A 87 8.81 10.87 -2.91
N HIS A 88 9.49 10.88 -1.75
CA HIS A 88 10.92 10.58 -1.69
C HIS A 88 11.23 9.11 -1.99
N PHE A 89 10.39 8.19 -1.49
CA PHE A 89 10.57 6.76 -1.74
C PHE A 89 10.48 6.38 -3.22
N CYS A 90 9.60 7.07 -3.97
CA CYS A 90 9.39 6.87 -5.41
C CYS A 90 9.98 8.02 -6.26
N SER A 91 11.09 8.63 -5.80
CA SER A 91 11.73 9.78 -6.46
C SER A 91 12.08 9.48 -7.91
N VAL A 92 11.55 10.31 -8.83
CA VAL A 92 11.85 10.21 -10.26
C VAL A 92 13.31 10.57 -10.56
N GLU A 93 13.88 11.49 -9.78
CA GLU A 93 15.27 11.95 -9.95
C GLU A 93 16.25 10.84 -9.57
N GLU A 94 15.96 10.08 -8.52
CA GLU A 94 16.86 9.04 -8.02
C GLU A 94 16.65 7.69 -8.73
N TYR A 95 15.39 7.33 -9.01
CA TYR A 95 15.03 5.96 -9.41
C TYR A 95 14.35 5.88 -10.78
N GLY A 96 14.19 7.03 -11.47
CA GLY A 96 13.46 7.11 -12.73
C GLY A 96 11.95 7.01 -12.55
N LYS A 97 11.23 7.01 -13.68
CA LYS A 97 9.75 6.99 -13.67
C LYS A 97 9.23 5.75 -12.97
N PRO A 98 8.30 5.90 -12.00
CA PRO A 98 7.71 4.76 -11.30
C PRO A 98 6.74 4.00 -12.20
N GLU A 99 6.69 2.69 -11.98
CA GLU A 99 5.69 1.78 -12.51
C GLU A 99 5.00 1.13 -11.31
N PHE A 100 3.74 1.51 -11.06
CA PHE A 100 2.98 1.04 -9.91
C PHE A 100 2.16 -0.21 -10.25
N TRP A 101 2.23 -1.22 -9.39
CA TRP A 101 1.50 -2.47 -9.47
C TRP A 101 0.76 -2.76 -8.17
N GLY A 102 -0.51 -3.14 -8.26
CA GLY A 102 -1.31 -3.61 -7.13
C GLY A 102 -2.24 -4.73 -7.55
N TYR A 103 -2.98 -5.30 -6.63
CA TYR A 103 -3.96 -6.35 -6.87
C TYR A 103 -5.35 -5.81 -6.57
N TYR A 104 -6.27 -5.79 -7.56
CA TYR A 104 -7.54 -5.03 -7.51
C TYR A 104 -7.35 -3.54 -7.21
N SER A 105 -6.31 -2.96 -7.73
CA SER A 105 -5.68 -1.71 -7.29
C SER A 105 -6.41 -0.41 -7.64
N ALA A 106 -7.66 -0.45 -8.08
CA ALA A 106 -8.39 0.76 -8.47
C ALA A 106 -8.53 1.75 -7.30
N TYR A 107 -8.92 1.26 -6.13
CA TYR A 107 -9.09 2.10 -4.92
C TYR A 107 -7.76 2.48 -4.29
N ASP A 108 -6.77 1.62 -4.35
CA ASP A 108 -5.39 1.93 -3.92
C ASP A 108 -4.82 3.11 -4.70
N HIS A 109 -5.08 3.13 -6.02
CA HIS A 109 -4.62 4.24 -6.85
C HIS A 109 -5.34 5.55 -6.53
N VAL A 110 -6.62 5.50 -6.23
CA VAL A 110 -7.38 6.68 -5.76
C VAL A 110 -6.82 7.16 -4.42
N ALA A 111 -6.59 6.27 -3.45
CA ALA A 111 -6.02 6.59 -2.16
C ALA A 111 -4.61 7.20 -2.29
N LEU A 112 -3.78 6.67 -3.19
CA LEU A 112 -2.45 7.21 -3.52
C LEU A 112 -2.57 8.63 -4.12
N CYS A 113 -3.46 8.85 -5.10
CA CYS A 113 -3.67 10.16 -5.69
C CYS A 113 -4.11 11.18 -4.64
N GLN A 114 -5.05 10.81 -3.76
CA GLN A 114 -5.58 11.69 -2.71
C GLN A 114 -4.53 12.17 -1.70
N LEU A 115 -3.38 11.50 -1.57
CA LEU A 115 -2.24 12.02 -0.78
C LEU A 115 -1.69 13.30 -1.38
N PHE A 116 -1.73 13.46 -2.70
CA PHE A 116 -1.19 14.62 -3.42
C PHE A 116 -2.27 15.66 -3.76
N GLY A 117 -3.55 15.29 -3.74
CA GLY A 117 -4.67 16.12 -4.12
C GLY A 117 -5.57 15.43 -5.15
N THR A 118 -5.71 15.99 -6.33
CA THR A 118 -6.36 15.34 -7.48
C THR A 118 -5.35 14.45 -8.23
N MET A 119 -5.83 13.61 -9.13
CA MET A 119 -4.97 12.84 -10.01
C MET A 119 -4.00 13.73 -10.82
N MET A 120 -4.38 14.97 -11.10
CA MET A 120 -3.56 15.93 -11.84
C MET A 120 -2.42 16.54 -11.00
N ASP A 121 -2.50 16.39 -9.68
CA ASP A 121 -1.49 16.90 -8.74
C ASP A 121 -0.39 15.86 -8.43
N LEU A 122 -0.46 14.70 -9.06
CA LEU A 122 0.60 13.69 -8.94
C LEU A 122 1.96 14.26 -9.37
N PRO A 123 3.07 13.83 -8.73
CA PRO A 123 4.41 14.28 -9.06
C PRO A 123 4.72 14.13 -10.55
N LYS A 124 5.45 15.10 -11.10
CA LYS A 124 5.83 15.09 -12.51
C LYS A 124 6.60 13.80 -12.86
N GLY A 125 6.11 13.12 -13.89
CA GLY A 125 6.69 11.86 -14.36
C GLY A 125 6.06 10.61 -13.76
N TRP A 126 5.14 10.76 -12.81
CA TRP A 126 4.32 9.64 -12.33
C TRP A 126 3.20 9.33 -13.32
N PRO A 127 2.82 8.03 -13.45
CA PRO A 127 1.69 7.64 -14.29
C PRO A 127 0.36 8.04 -13.64
N PHE A 128 -0.64 8.36 -14.46
CA PHE A 128 -2.03 8.60 -14.02
C PHE A 128 -2.83 7.31 -13.83
N TYR A 129 -2.19 6.17 -13.90
CA TYR A 129 -2.80 4.85 -13.78
C TYR A 129 -1.89 3.92 -13.03
N THR A 130 -2.48 2.89 -12.48
CA THR A 130 -1.78 1.74 -11.90
C THR A 130 -1.93 0.53 -12.81
N ARG A 131 -1.01 -0.42 -12.72
CA ARG A 131 -1.12 -1.73 -13.35
C ARG A 131 -1.74 -2.69 -12.36
N ASP A 132 -2.65 -3.53 -12.85
CA ASP A 132 -3.39 -4.44 -12.01
C ASP A 132 -2.96 -5.89 -12.25
N ILE A 133 -2.48 -6.54 -11.18
CA ILE A 133 -1.99 -7.92 -11.20
C ILE A 133 -3.14 -8.89 -11.50
N LYS A 134 -4.36 -8.58 -11.00
CA LYS A 134 -5.53 -9.43 -11.28
C LYS A 134 -5.90 -9.40 -12.75
N GLN A 135 -5.92 -8.21 -13.37
CA GLN A 135 -6.18 -8.08 -14.80
C GLN A 135 -5.13 -8.83 -15.63
N TRP A 136 -3.87 -8.76 -15.23
CA TRP A 136 -2.81 -9.51 -15.91
C TRP A 136 -2.96 -11.02 -15.71
N CYS A 137 -3.27 -11.48 -14.50
CA CYS A 137 -3.58 -12.88 -14.20
C CYS A 137 -4.71 -13.41 -15.11
N ASP A 138 -5.80 -12.64 -15.25
CA ASP A 138 -6.92 -13.00 -16.12
C ASP A 138 -6.50 -13.11 -17.59
N ALA A 139 -5.68 -12.18 -18.08
CA ALA A 139 -5.16 -12.21 -19.45
C ALA A 139 -4.27 -13.43 -19.72
N LEU A 140 -3.67 -14.04 -18.69
CA LEU A 140 -2.88 -15.27 -18.77
C LEU A 140 -3.71 -16.55 -18.55
N GLY A 141 -5.04 -16.46 -18.54
CA GLY A 141 -5.93 -17.61 -18.33
C GLY A 141 -6.20 -17.92 -16.86
N ASN A 142 -6.00 -16.94 -15.98
CA ASN A 142 -6.29 -17.03 -14.55
C ASN A 142 -5.55 -18.14 -13.80
N PRO A 143 -4.21 -18.24 -13.92
CA PRO A 143 -3.45 -19.21 -13.15
C PRO A 143 -3.65 -19.02 -11.65
N LYS A 144 -3.55 -20.10 -10.87
CA LYS A 144 -3.64 -20.03 -9.40
C LYS A 144 -2.42 -19.27 -8.86
N LEU A 145 -2.64 -18.06 -8.35
CA LEU A 145 -1.61 -17.25 -7.71
C LEU A 145 -1.11 -17.91 -6.40
N PRO A 146 0.07 -17.53 -5.91
CA PRO A 146 0.54 -17.93 -4.58
C PRO A 146 -0.49 -17.59 -3.50
N GLU A 147 -0.57 -18.39 -2.44
CA GLU A 147 -1.46 -18.12 -1.31
C GLU A 147 -0.92 -16.93 -0.50
N GLN A 148 -1.83 -16.05 -0.06
CA GLN A 148 -1.48 -15.00 0.89
C GLN A 148 -1.17 -15.60 2.26
N GLY A 149 -0.31 -14.92 3.02
CA GLY A 149 0.07 -15.35 4.36
C GLY A 149 -1.01 -15.00 5.40
N LYS A 150 -0.68 -15.24 6.67
CA LYS A 150 -1.57 -14.93 7.80
C LYS A 150 -1.69 -13.43 8.09
N ASP A 151 -0.83 -12.63 7.49
CA ASP A 151 -0.76 -11.16 7.65
C ASP A 151 -1.54 -10.44 6.53
N GLU A 152 -2.51 -11.12 5.91
CA GLU A 152 -3.48 -10.53 4.98
C GLU A 152 -4.19 -9.35 5.65
N HIS A 153 -4.46 -8.30 4.88
CA HIS A 153 -5.00 -7.01 5.35
C HIS A 153 -4.02 -6.16 6.19
N HIS A 154 -2.72 -6.36 5.94
CA HIS A 154 -1.68 -5.45 6.36
C HIS A 154 -0.98 -4.91 5.11
N ALA A 155 -1.16 -3.62 4.81
CA ALA A 155 -0.76 -3.03 3.52
C ALA A 155 0.67 -3.37 3.07
N LEU A 156 1.66 -3.44 3.98
CA LEU A 156 3.02 -3.84 3.58
C LEU A 156 3.13 -5.34 3.30
N ALA A 157 2.40 -6.20 4.03
CA ALA A 157 2.40 -7.63 3.76
C ALA A 157 1.74 -7.91 2.41
N ASP A 158 0.65 -7.20 2.10
CA ASP A 158 -0.07 -7.33 0.84
C ASP A 158 0.76 -6.76 -0.33
N ALA A 159 1.49 -5.66 -0.13
CA ALA A 159 2.46 -5.17 -1.11
C ALA A 159 3.60 -6.17 -1.42
N ARG A 160 4.09 -6.91 -0.41
CA ARG A 160 5.06 -8.00 -0.58
C ARG A 160 4.45 -9.16 -1.36
N TRP A 161 3.22 -9.53 -1.05
CA TRP A 161 2.50 -10.56 -1.78
C TRP A 161 2.22 -10.12 -3.22
N ASN A 162 1.86 -8.87 -3.47
CA ASN A 162 1.72 -8.30 -4.81
C ASN A 162 2.99 -8.49 -5.64
N ARG A 163 4.17 -8.29 -5.04
CA ARG A 163 5.45 -8.60 -5.68
C ARG A 163 5.59 -10.08 -6.00
N GLN A 164 5.28 -10.98 -5.06
CA GLN A 164 5.36 -12.43 -5.28
C GLN A 164 4.41 -12.90 -6.40
N ALA A 165 3.17 -12.40 -6.40
CA ALA A 165 2.19 -12.68 -7.45
C ALA A 165 2.67 -12.17 -8.82
N TRP A 166 3.26 -10.99 -8.86
CA TRP A 166 3.85 -10.41 -10.07
C TRP A 166 5.02 -11.27 -10.57
N GLU A 167 5.96 -11.68 -9.70
CA GLU A 167 7.10 -12.53 -10.03
C GLU A 167 6.64 -13.91 -10.55
N PHE A 168 5.60 -14.50 -9.94
CA PHE A 168 4.97 -15.72 -10.40
C PHE A 168 4.44 -15.57 -11.84
N LEU A 169 3.67 -14.51 -12.12
CA LEU A 169 3.11 -14.26 -13.44
C LEU A 169 4.17 -13.97 -14.50
N GLN A 170 5.29 -13.33 -14.14
CA GLN A 170 6.43 -13.14 -15.04
C GLN A 170 7.04 -14.46 -15.51
N GLY A 171 7.10 -15.47 -14.66
CA GLY A 171 7.60 -16.79 -14.98
C GLY A 171 6.55 -17.72 -15.60
N TYR A 172 5.27 -17.32 -15.64
CA TYR A 172 4.18 -18.14 -16.11
C TYR A 172 4.14 -18.17 -17.63
N GLN A 173 4.24 -19.39 -18.21
CA GLN A 173 4.06 -19.61 -19.65
C GLN A 173 2.63 -20.09 -19.89
N VAL A 174 1.92 -19.41 -20.78
CA VAL A 174 0.60 -19.88 -21.25
C VAL A 174 0.85 -21.18 -22.06
N THR A 175 0.39 -22.30 -21.53
CA THR A 175 0.46 -23.61 -22.18
C THR A 175 -0.69 -23.80 -23.15
#